data_9ce50cb6bdae6168c25930e89ae665c7
#
_entry.id   9ce50cb6bdae6168c25930e89ae665c7
#
_cell.length_a   1.000
_cell.length_b   1.000
_cell.length_c   1.000
_cell.angle_alpha   90.00
_cell.angle_beta   90.00
_cell.angle_gamma   90.00
#
_symmetry.space_group_name_H-M   'P 1'
#
loop_
_entity.id
_entity.type
_entity.pdbx_description
1 polymer ?
#
loop_
_entity_poly.entity_id
_entity_poly.type
_entity_poly.pdbx_seq_one_letter_code
_entity_poly.pdbx_strand_id
1 'polypeptide(L)'
;LEWKPDSMTNIIFRPNFSYGKTNNASGSESGTFNIDPYSLVANPNDFLNFDQMTDDPLEDIRVNATNDASLSKSKSISTAATLQLNRKLNDRGRNVTFRGRFGYGDNDNDQYTQSETRYYQILNALGGDSILYRNQYITTPTRNYNYSAQITYSEPIARATFLQFSYQFQYKYSESDKTTFDMLSFPEWDINGLLPAGYETHPVDSLGKYAEYRYYNHDASVSLRFIREKYQLSAGMSFQPQHSVLSYKRGDYMIDTTRNVFNFAPNIDFRYRFSKVSQLRFMYRGRSSQPSMENLLPIADNSNPLNIKVGNPGLKPAFTHNMRLFYNTYNAELQRGMMTHVSFSTTQNSISNSTIYNEQTGGRTTTPKNINGNWNAFGMFGFNTALKNKKFTINSFSNINYANNVAFLYNKDTKVDDKNTTTGLTLSERLNGAYRNDWFEFGLNGSISYTAERSKLRPENNQEPYTFSYGALTNITMPWKMTLSTNITNQSRRGYTDSSMNRNELIWNAQLSQSFLKGAATVSFEMYDILKQQSNISRSLTADARSVSSYNGINSYCMLHFIYRLNIFGSKAARESMQGRRGFGGPGGHPGGHRGGFGGGRRPF
;
A
#
# COMPACT_ATOMS: atom_id res chain seq x y z
N LEU A 1 8.10 -7.06 26.79
CA LEU A 1 8.88 -7.37 27.99
C LEU A 1 10.36 -7.17 27.70
N GLU A 2 11.05 -6.48 28.59
CA GLU A 2 12.51 -6.33 28.55
C GLU A 2 13.06 -6.71 29.92
N TRP A 3 14.06 -7.58 29.92
CA TRP A 3 14.70 -8.07 31.12
C TRP A 3 16.23 -7.99 30.97
N LYS A 4 16.88 -7.41 31.97
CA LYS A 4 18.35 -7.25 32.06
C LYS A 4 18.81 -7.97 33.31
N PRO A 5 19.12 -9.28 33.22
CA PRO A 5 19.60 -10.05 34.37
C PRO A 5 20.93 -9.55 34.91
N ASP A 6 21.75 -8.99 34.04
CA ASP A 6 23.05 -8.38 34.37
C ASP A 6 23.37 -7.21 33.42
N SER A 7 24.49 -6.51 33.63
CA SER A 7 24.94 -5.38 32.81
C SER A 7 25.37 -5.78 31.39
N MET A 8 25.56 -7.06 31.13
CA MET A 8 26.08 -7.62 29.88
C MET A 8 24.95 -8.23 29.03
N THR A 9 23.80 -8.55 29.63
CA THR A 9 22.70 -9.29 28.98
C THR A 9 21.42 -8.47 28.91
N ASN A 10 20.81 -8.44 27.74
CA ASN A 10 19.51 -7.85 27.54
C ASN A 10 18.61 -8.81 26.75
N ILE A 11 17.47 -9.18 27.32
CA ILE A 11 16.49 -10.08 26.75
C ILE A 11 15.22 -9.28 26.47
N ILE A 12 14.76 -9.33 25.24
CA ILE A 12 13.54 -8.63 24.80
C ILE A 12 12.58 -9.67 24.23
N PHE A 13 11.38 -9.74 24.79
CA PHE A 13 10.29 -10.57 24.27
C PHE A 13 9.11 -9.71 23.88
N ARG A 14 8.64 -9.86 22.64
CA ARG A 14 7.53 -9.08 22.05
C ARG A 14 6.53 -10.02 21.43
N PRO A 15 5.50 -10.46 22.19
CA PRO A 15 4.36 -11.17 21.64
C PRO A 15 3.40 -10.17 20.98
N ASN A 16 2.70 -10.63 19.96
CA ASN A 16 1.59 -9.95 19.33
C ASN A 16 0.51 -10.96 19.02
N PHE A 17 -0.74 -10.59 19.27
CA PHE A 17 -1.91 -11.37 18.90
C PHE A 17 -2.94 -10.42 18.29
N SER A 18 -3.57 -10.83 17.22
CA SER A 18 -4.71 -10.12 16.64
C SER A 18 -5.78 -11.10 16.18
N TYR A 19 -7.01 -10.72 16.39
CA TYR A 19 -8.19 -11.36 15.86
C TYR A 19 -9.01 -10.30 15.14
N GLY A 20 -9.42 -10.59 13.93
CA GLY A 20 -10.25 -9.71 13.12
C GLY A 20 -11.39 -10.46 12.46
N LYS A 21 -12.54 -9.81 12.40
CA LYS A 21 -13.68 -10.24 11.58
C LYS A 21 -14.07 -9.05 10.72
N THR A 22 -14.15 -9.26 9.42
CA THR A 22 -14.50 -8.21 8.45
C THR A 22 -15.64 -8.73 7.58
N ASN A 23 -16.68 -7.92 7.46
CA ASN A 23 -17.74 -8.11 6.48
C ASN A 23 -17.69 -6.91 5.54
N ASN A 24 -17.62 -7.17 4.25
CA ASN A 24 -17.56 -6.14 3.23
C ASN A 24 -18.55 -6.46 2.13
N ALA A 25 -19.46 -5.53 1.85
CA ALA A 25 -20.38 -5.61 0.73
C ALA A 25 -20.00 -4.54 -0.29
N SER A 26 -19.98 -4.87 -1.56
CA SER A 26 -19.70 -3.96 -2.66
C SER A 26 -20.58 -4.29 -3.86
N GLY A 27 -21.05 -3.25 -4.53
CA GLY A 27 -21.62 -3.32 -5.86
C GLY A 27 -20.79 -2.48 -6.80
N SER A 28 -20.64 -2.89 -8.04
CA SER A 28 -19.94 -2.13 -9.07
C SER A 28 -20.57 -2.32 -10.43
N GLU A 29 -20.63 -1.23 -11.16
CA GLU A 29 -21.01 -1.19 -12.56
C GLU A 29 -19.79 -0.71 -13.34
N SER A 30 -19.51 -1.35 -14.46
CA SER A 30 -18.37 -0.99 -15.31
C SER A 30 -18.70 -1.17 -16.79
N GLY A 31 -18.09 -0.36 -17.64
CA GLY A 31 -18.19 -0.47 -19.09
C GLY A 31 -16.83 -0.34 -19.75
N THR A 32 -16.64 -1.09 -20.83
CA THR A 32 -15.47 -0.99 -21.72
C THR A 32 -15.92 -0.48 -23.07
N PHE A 33 -15.21 0.49 -23.61
CA PHE A 33 -15.54 1.18 -24.86
C PHE A 33 -14.38 1.07 -25.85
N ASN A 34 -14.69 1.01 -27.14
CA ASN A 34 -13.70 0.96 -28.22
C ASN A 34 -13.14 2.34 -28.60
N ILE A 35 -13.86 3.42 -28.28
CA ILE A 35 -13.40 4.81 -28.38
C ILE A 35 -13.65 5.56 -27.06
N ASP A 36 -13.10 6.78 -26.93
CA ASP A 36 -13.26 7.57 -25.69
C ASP A 36 -14.73 8.02 -25.52
N PRO A 37 -15.46 7.50 -24.50
CA PRO A 37 -16.88 7.81 -24.30
C PRO A 37 -17.12 9.28 -23.93
N TYR A 38 -16.12 10.00 -23.40
CA TYR A 38 -16.22 11.44 -23.12
C TYR A 38 -16.32 12.29 -24.38
N SER A 39 -16.08 11.71 -25.57
CA SER A 39 -16.32 12.39 -26.84
C SER A 39 -17.80 12.50 -27.20
N LEU A 40 -18.65 11.64 -26.60
CA LEU A 40 -20.09 11.56 -26.89
C LEU A 40 -20.95 12.09 -25.74
N VAL A 41 -20.54 11.83 -24.50
CA VAL A 41 -21.28 12.24 -23.28
C VAL A 41 -20.37 12.90 -22.25
N ALA A 42 -20.93 13.83 -21.48
CA ALA A 42 -20.18 14.56 -20.47
C ALA A 42 -19.75 13.66 -19.28
N ASN A 43 -20.58 12.68 -18.90
CA ASN A 43 -20.33 11.76 -17.80
C ASN A 43 -20.73 10.33 -18.19
N PRO A 44 -19.81 9.51 -18.71
CA PRO A 44 -20.10 8.12 -19.07
C PRO A 44 -20.55 7.24 -17.90
N ASN A 45 -20.25 7.61 -16.65
CA ASN A 45 -20.67 6.83 -15.48
C ASN A 45 -22.20 6.80 -15.31
N ASP A 46 -22.94 7.79 -15.84
CA ASP A 46 -24.40 7.81 -15.77
C ASP A 46 -25.05 6.75 -16.69
N PHE A 47 -24.24 6.14 -17.57
CA PHE A 47 -24.63 5.14 -18.55
C PHE A 47 -24.03 3.76 -18.30
N LEU A 48 -23.65 3.42 -17.07
CA LEU A 48 -23.09 2.11 -16.75
C LEU A 48 -24.16 1.09 -16.38
N ASN A 49 -25.30 1.53 -15.82
CA ASN A 49 -26.40 0.65 -15.46
C ASN A 49 -27.27 0.35 -16.69
N PHE A 50 -26.98 -0.73 -17.38
CA PHE A 50 -27.64 -1.14 -18.62
C PHE A 50 -29.06 -1.68 -18.42
N ASP A 51 -29.48 -2.03 -17.21
CA ASP A 51 -30.81 -2.54 -16.91
C ASP A 51 -31.87 -1.42 -16.83
N GLN A 52 -31.44 -0.18 -16.62
CA GLN A 52 -32.30 0.97 -16.40
C GLN A 52 -32.39 1.91 -17.61
N MET A 53 -31.70 1.59 -18.73
CA MET A 53 -31.61 2.46 -19.88
C MET A 53 -32.58 2.05 -21.00
N THR A 54 -33.35 3.02 -21.44
CA THR A 54 -34.19 2.90 -22.67
C THR A 54 -33.48 3.46 -23.91
N ASP A 55 -32.56 4.43 -23.73
CA ASP A 55 -31.77 5.05 -24.80
C ASP A 55 -30.31 5.16 -24.30
N ASP A 56 -29.40 4.34 -24.80
CA ASP A 56 -27.97 4.36 -24.47
C ASP A 56 -27.16 5.06 -25.57
N PRO A 57 -26.73 6.32 -25.39
CA PRO A 57 -25.92 7.04 -26.38
C PRO A 57 -24.54 6.43 -26.61
N LEU A 58 -24.14 5.45 -25.79
CA LEU A 58 -22.84 4.77 -25.85
C LEU A 58 -22.93 3.33 -26.37
N GLU A 59 -24.13 2.85 -26.77
CA GLU A 59 -24.37 1.47 -27.20
C GLU A 59 -23.43 1.06 -28.34
N ASP A 60 -23.32 1.88 -29.39
CA ASP A 60 -22.53 1.59 -30.60
C ASP A 60 -21.03 1.47 -30.32
N ILE A 61 -20.53 2.13 -29.28
CA ILE A 61 -19.10 2.12 -28.89
C ILE A 61 -18.80 1.18 -27.75
N ARG A 62 -19.84 0.60 -27.13
CA ARG A 62 -19.69 -0.29 -25.97
C ARG A 62 -19.25 -1.67 -26.43
N VAL A 63 -18.21 -2.20 -25.78
CA VAL A 63 -17.70 -3.56 -26.02
C VAL A 63 -18.29 -4.53 -25.01
N ASN A 64 -18.27 -4.16 -23.73
CA ASN A 64 -18.96 -4.88 -22.68
C ASN A 64 -19.46 -3.93 -21.58
N ALA A 65 -20.44 -4.41 -20.83
CA ALA A 65 -20.82 -3.83 -19.56
C ALA A 65 -20.96 -4.95 -18.52
N THR A 66 -20.59 -4.64 -17.28
CA THR A 66 -20.64 -5.61 -16.18
C THR A 66 -21.29 -4.96 -14.96
N ASN A 67 -22.26 -5.67 -14.39
CA ASN A 67 -22.86 -5.36 -13.10
C ASN A 67 -22.45 -6.46 -12.10
N ASP A 68 -21.75 -6.10 -11.05
CA ASP A 68 -21.20 -7.01 -10.05
C ASP A 68 -21.72 -6.65 -8.65
N ALA A 69 -22.17 -7.65 -7.90
CA ALA A 69 -22.43 -7.57 -6.47
C ALA A 69 -21.56 -8.60 -5.73
N SER A 70 -20.93 -8.20 -4.65
CA SER A 70 -20.08 -9.07 -3.86
C SER A 70 -20.25 -8.82 -2.37
N LEU A 71 -20.37 -9.89 -1.60
CA LEU A 71 -20.34 -9.91 -0.15
C LEU A 71 -19.18 -10.80 0.30
N SER A 72 -18.22 -10.25 1.01
CA SER A 72 -17.08 -10.98 1.57
C SER A 72 -17.15 -10.99 3.09
N LYS A 73 -17.03 -12.18 3.69
CA LYS A 73 -16.94 -12.41 5.12
C LYS A 73 -15.59 -13.04 5.41
N SER A 74 -14.73 -12.33 6.13
CA SER A 74 -13.40 -12.80 6.48
C SER A 74 -13.21 -12.87 7.98
N LYS A 75 -12.61 -13.96 8.46
CA LYS A 75 -12.21 -14.17 9.84
C LYS A 75 -10.72 -14.48 9.87
N SER A 76 -9.96 -13.67 10.58
CA SER A 76 -8.51 -13.81 10.65
C SER A 76 -8.00 -13.89 12.08
N ILE A 77 -7.08 -14.80 12.31
CA ILE A 77 -6.31 -14.93 13.55
C ILE A 77 -4.84 -14.78 13.18
N SER A 78 -4.13 -13.91 13.86
CA SER A 78 -2.68 -13.89 13.73
C SER A 78 -2.00 -13.79 15.09
N THR A 79 -0.93 -14.56 15.24
CA THR A 79 -0.05 -14.48 16.41
C THR A 79 1.39 -14.40 15.94
N ALA A 80 2.17 -13.60 16.63
CA ALA A 80 3.60 -13.47 16.36
C ALA A 80 4.38 -13.27 17.66
N ALA A 81 5.60 -13.76 17.70
CA ALA A 81 6.49 -13.54 18.80
C ALA A 81 7.91 -13.23 18.29
N THR A 82 8.57 -12.29 18.95
CA THR A 82 9.99 -12.03 18.73
C THR A 82 10.72 -12.13 20.05
N LEU A 83 11.73 -12.99 20.08
CA LEU A 83 12.69 -13.11 21.17
C LEU A 83 14.04 -12.57 20.70
N GLN A 84 14.60 -11.62 21.40
CA GLN A 84 15.94 -11.10 21.13
C GLN A 84 16.78 -11.18 22.39
N LEU A 85 17.92 -11.83 22.28
CA LEU A 85 18.93 -11.94 23.31
C LEU A 85 20.19 -11.21 22.83
N ASN A 86 20.62 -10.19 23.57
CA ASN A 86 21.88 -9.50 23.33
C ASN A 86 22.82 -9.80 24.47
N ARG A 87 24.01 -10.30 24.18
CA ARG A 87 25.07 -10.60 25.16
C ARG A 87 26.35 -9.88 24.77
N LYS A 88 26.82 -9.00 25.63
CA LYS A 88 28.19 -8.49 25.56
C LYS A 88 29.15 -9.57 26.09
N LEU A 89 30.22 -9.84 25.36
CA LEU A 89 31.21 -10.85 25.71
C LEU A 89 32.46 -10.23 26.38
N ASN A 90 32.66 -8.92 26.13
CA ASN A 90 33.70 -8.14 26.80
C ASN A 90 33.40 -6.63 26.71
N ASP A 91 34.21 -5.83 27.42
CA ASP A 91 34.06 -4.36 27.43
C ASP A 91 34.59 -3.66 26.16
N ARG A 92 35.30 -4.39 25.29
CA ARG A 92 35.85 -3.87 24.03
C ARG A 92 34.78 -3.82 22.90
N GLY A 93 33.57 -4.33 23.19
CA GLY A 93 32.43 -4.29 22.25
C GLY A 93 32.17 -5.59 21.47
N ARG A 94 32.88 -6.70 21.83
CA ARG A 94 32.56 -8.04 21.33
C ARG A 94 31.16 -8.42 21.84
N ASN A 95 30.26 -8.80 20.94
CA ASN A 95 28.90 -9.16 21.33
C ASN A 95 28.30 -10.21 20.41
N VAL A 96 27.32 -10.92 20.94
CA VAL A 96 26.47 -11.85 20.22
C VAL A 96 25.01 -11.40 20.39
N THR A 97 24.28 -11.39 19.31
CA THR A 97 22.83 -11.18 19.31
C THR A 97 22.15 -12.38 18.68
N PHE A 98 21.26 -13.01 19.43
CA PHE A 98 20.31 -14.00 18.90
C PHE A 98 18.95 -13.34 18.75
N ARG A 99 18.27 -13.61 17.62
CA ARG A 99 16.91 -13.17 17.37
C ARG A 99 16.09 -14.31 16.79
N GLY A 100 15.11 -14.78 17.56
CA GLY A 100 14.08 -15.71 17.11
C GLY A 100 12.80 -14.98 16.78
N ARG A 101 12.15 -15.36 15.70
CA ARG A 101 10.81 -14.87 15.33
C ARG A 101 9.94 -16.05 14.94
N PHE A 102 8.71 -15.99 15.37
CA PHE A 102 7.64 -16.89 14.99
C PHE A 102 6.41 -16.08 14.58
N GLY A 103 5.72 -16.51 13.58
CA GLY A 103 4.44 -15.95 13.15
C GLY A 103 3.52 -17.05 12.63
N TYR A 104 2.26 -16.98 13.00
CA TYR A 104 1.18 -17.83 12.53
C TYR A 104 0.02 -16.93 12.10
N GLY A 105 -0.60 -17.24 11.00
CA GLY A 105 -1.80 -16.59 10.50
C GLY A 105 -2.76 -17.62 9.92
N ASP A 106 -4.01 -17.50 10.28
CA ASP A 106 -5.12 -18.30 9.76
C ASP A 106 -6.20 -17.32 9.31
N ASN A 107 -6.67 -17.47 8.08
CA ASN A 107 -7.68 -16.59 7.50
C ASN A 107 -8.66 -17.41 6.69
N ASP A 108 -9.91 -17.42 7.15
CA ASP A 108 -11.04 -17.95 6.41
C ASP A 108 -11.72 -16.79 5.69
N ASN A 109 -11.89 -16.92 4.39
CA ASN A 109 -12.58 -15.93 3.57
C ASN A 109 -13.68 -16.61 2.76
N ASP A 110 -14.92 -16.21 3.04
CA ASP A 110 -16.11 -16.58 2.29
C ASP A 110 -16.52 -15.38 1.42
N GLN A 111 -16.68 -15.61 0.14
CA GLN A 111 -17.09 -14.58 -0.82
C GLN A 111 -18.30 -15.07 -1.60
N TYR A 112 -19.30 -14.24 -1.66
CA TYR A 112 -20.51 -14.41 -2.45
C TYR A 112 -20.44 -13.40 -3.58
N THR A 113 -20.65 -13.84 -4.82
CA THR A 113 -20.59 -12.94 -6.00
C THR A 113 -21.74 -13.23 -6.93
N GLN A 114 -22.36 -12.16 -7.38
CA GLN A 114 -23.31 -12.17 -8.49
C GLN A 114 -22.78 -11.21 -9.54
N SER A 115 -22.70 -11.65 -10.79
CA SER A 115 -22.16 -10.86 -11.90
C SER A 115 -22.96 -11.12 -13.16
N GLU A 116 -23.37 -10.05 -13.82
CA GLU A 116 -23.88 -10.07 -15.17
C GLU A 116 -22.92 -9.31 -16.08
N THR A 117 -22.40 -9.97 -17.10
CA THR A 117 -21.57 -9.34 -18.12
C THR A 117 -22.27 -9.44 -19.47
N ARG A 118 -22.59 -8.31 -20.08
CA ARG A 118 -23.18 -8.20 -21.41
C ARG A 118 -22.11 -7.83 -22.43
N TYR A 119 -22.05 -8.59 -23.52
CA TYR A 119 -21.11 -8.38 -24.62
C TYR A 119 -21.87 -7.86 -25.84
N TYR A 120 -21.61 -6.63 -26.22
CA TYR A 120 -22.31 -5.95 -27.33
C TYR A 120 -21.74 -6.29 -28.71
N GLN A 121 -20.49 -6.83 -28.73
CA GLN A 121 -19.83 -7.22 -29.99
C GLN A 121 -19.92 -8.73 -30.28
N ILE A 122 -20.64 -9.48 -29.43
CA ILE A 122 -20.86 -10.92 -29.59
C ILE A 122 -22.35 -11.18 -29.53
N LEU A 123 -22.88 -11.64 -30.65
CA LEU A 123 -24.30 -11.99 -30.72
C LEU A 123 -24.55 -13.42 -30.22
N ASN A 124 -25.66 -13.60 -29.52
CA ASN A 124 -26.18 -14.91 -29.15
C ASN A 124 -26.84 -15.61 -30.35
N ALA A 125 -27.27 -16.86 -30.17
CA ALA A 125 -27.90 -17.64 -31.25
C ALA A 125 -29.23 -17.01 -31.80
N LEU A 126 -29.82 -16.05 -31.08
CA LEU A 126 -31.07 -15.36 -31.47
C LEU A 126 -30.80 -13.97 -32.06
N GLY A 127 -29.52 -13.60 -32.22
CA GLY A 127 -29.13 -12.31 -32.82
C GLY A 127 -29.12 -11.14 -31.83
N GLY A 128 -29.34 -11.36 -30.55
CA GLY A 128 -29.18 -10.36 -29.50
C GLY A 128 -27.81 -10.44 -28.82
N ASP A 129 -27.55 -9.56 -27.87
CA ASP A 129 -26.29 -9.52 -27.09
C ASP A 129 -26.03 -10.83 -26.34
N SER A 130 -24.78 -11.24 -26.28
CA SER A 130 -24.37 -12.37 -25.47
C SER A 130 -24.24 -11.95 -24.02
N ILE A 131 -24.88 -12.69 -23.09
CA ILE A 131 -24.89 -12.38 -21.66
C ILE A 131 -24.26 -13.55 -20.91
N LEU A 132 -23.31 -13.23 -20.01
CA LEU A 132 -22.69 -14.18 -19.09
C LEU A 132 -23.16 -13.87 -17.67
N TYR A 133 -23.96 -14.78 -17.11
CA TYR A 133 -24.34 -14.75 -15.71
C TYR A 133 -23.40 -15.58 -14.88
N ARG A 134 -23.03 -15.06 -13.71
CA ARG A 134 -22.29 -15.77 -12.68
C ARG A 134 -22.94 -15.53 -11.35
N ASN A 135 -23.22 -16.60 -10.66
CA ASN A 135 -23.65 -16.58 -9.27
C ASN A 135 -22.84 -17.61 -8.54
N GLN A 136 -21.96 -17.19 -7.62
CA GLN A 136 -20.92 -18.05 -7.05
C GLN A 136 -20.78 -17.83 -5.56
N TYR A 137 -20.59 -18.93 -4.85
CA TYR A 137 -20.03 -18.94 -3.51
C TYR A 137 -18.59 -19.44 -3.58
N ILE A 138 -17.68 -18.69 -2.98
CA ILE A 138 -16.24 -18.96 -3.02
C ILE A 138 -15.73 -18.99 -1.59
N THR A 139 -15.14 -20.10 -1.17
CA THR A 139 -14.43 -20.19 0.10
C THR A 139 -12.92 -20.29 -0.15
N THR A 140 -12.15 -19.59 0.67
CA THR A 140 -10.68 -19.54 0.52
C THR A 140 -9.99 -19.54 1.88
N PRO A 141 -9.93 -20.70 2.57
CA PRO A 141 -9.11 -20.83 3.76
C PRO A 141 -7.62 -20.68 3.39
N THR A 142 -6.91 -19.91 4.22
CA THR A 142 -5.49 -19.65 4.04
C THR A 142 -4.74 -19.79 5.36
N ARG A 143 -3.71 -20.64 5.40
CA ARG A 143 -2.84 -20.83 6.55
C ARG A 143 -1.42 -20.41 6.22
N ASN A 144 -0.82 -19.65 7.13
CA ASN A 144 0.54 -19.19 6.98
C ASN A 144 1.29 -19.36 8.31
N TYR A 145 2.48 -19.91 8.26
CA TYR A 145 3.39 -19.80 9.38
C TYR A 145 4.82 -19.54 8.91
N ASN A 146 5.53 -18.81 9.73
CA ASN A 146 6.91 -18.50 9.47
C ASN A 146 7.71 -18.53 10.78
N TYR A 147 8.93 -19.02 10.69
CA TYR A 147 9.89 -18.88 11.76
C TYR A 147 11.24 -18.52 11.21
N SER A 148 11.99 -17.75 11.98
CA SER A 148 13.36 -17.42 11.66
C SER A 148 14.23 -17.38 12.92
N ALA A 149 15.44 -17.82 12.76
CA ALA A 149 16.49 -17.72 13.77
C ALA A 149 17.69 -17.00 13.16
N GLN A 150 18.13 -15.94 13.81
CA GLN A 150 19.27 -15.13 13.40
C GLN A 150 20.29 -15.07 14.53
N ILE A 151 21.54 -15.30 14.21
CA ILE A 151 22.66 -15.04 15.08
C ILE A 151 23.57 -14.00 14.44
N THR A 152 23.98 -13.01 15.21
CA THR A 152 24.90 -11.96 14.76
C THR A 152 26.05 -11.88 15.76
N TYR A 153 27.26 -12.03 15.27
CA TYR A 153 28.48 -11.88 16.02
C TYR A 153 29.23 -10.62 15.58
N SER A 154 29.69 -9.83 16.53
CA SER A 154 30.45 -8.61 16.28
C SER A 154 31.82 -8.70 16.97
N GLU A 155 32.86 -8.70 16.16
CA GLU A 155 34.27 -8.74 16.60
C GLU A 155 34.90 -7.36 16.46
N PRO A 156 35.43 -6.78 17.54
CA PRO A 156 36.25 -5.57 17.48
C PRO A 156 37.65 -5.90 16.92
N ILE A 157 37.91 -5.52 15.67
CA ILE A 157 39.21 -5.78 15.00
C ILE A 157 40.20 -4.63 15.17
N ALA A 158 39.72 -3.42 15.49
CA ALA A 158 40.51 -2.26 15.80
C ALA A 158 39.70 -1.30 16.70
N ARG A 159 40.29 -0.19 17.13
CA ARG A 159 39.58 0.83 17.92
C ARG A 159 38.35 1.32 17.19
N ALA A 160 37.16 1.04 17.79
CA ALA A 160 35.85 1.39 17.25
C ALA A 160 35.64 0.96 15.79
N THR A 161 36.20 -0.20 15.43
CA THR A 161 36.06 -0.88 14.14
C THR A 161 35.65 -2.32 14.38
N PHE A 162 34.55 -2.74 13.77
CA PHE A 162 33.96 -4.05 14.03
C PHE A 162 33.75 -4.80 12.73
N LEU A 163 34.09 -6.07 12.73
CA LEU A 163 33.71 -7.04 11.72
C LEU A 163 32.47 -7.78 12.24
N GLN A 164 31.38 -7.76 11.50
CA GLN A 164 30.13 -8.40 11.88
C GLN A 164 29.83 -9.55 10.93
N PHE A 165 29.52 -10.69 11.51
CA PHE A 165 29.01 -11.86 10.82
C PHE A 165 27.58 -12.08 11.28
N SER A 166 26.68 -12.31 10.34
CA SER A 166 25.31 -12.68 10.68
C SER A 166 24.86 -13.84 9.81
N TYR A 167 24.20 -14.78 10.43
CA TYR A 167 23.53 -15.86 9.75
C TYR A 167 22.08 -15.91 10.20
N GLN A 168 21.16 -15.97 9.22
CA GLN A 168 19.74 -16.13 9.47
C GLN A 168 19.21 -17.29 8.64
N PHE A 169 18.51 -18.18 9.29
CA PHE A 169 17.63 -19.16 8.67
C PHE A 169 16.20 -18.68 8.77
N GLN A 170 15.44 -18.79 7.67
CA GLN A 170 14.02 -18.49 7.63
C GLN A 170 13.27 -19.58 6.89
N TYR A 171 12.21 -20.07 7.50
CA TYR A 171 11.22 -20.94 6.88
C TYR A 171 9.88 -20.21 6.81
N LYS A 172 9.19 -20.35 5.67
CA LYS A 172 7.83 -19.88 5.47
C LYS A 172 7.00 -20.98 4.84
N TYR A 173 5.80 -21.12 5.35
CA TYR A 173 4.76 -21.97 4.81
C TYR A 173 3.55 -21.13 4.50
N SER A 174 2.92 -21.35 3.38
CA SER A 174 1.65 -20.75 3.00
C SER A 174 0.82 -21.78 2.24
N GLU A 175 -0.40 -21.99 2.69
CA GLU A 175 -1.38 -22.88 2.07
C GLU A 175 -2.64 -22.06 1.79
N SER A 176 -3.22 -22.25 0.62
CA SER A 176 -4.49 -21.63 0.23
C SER A 176 -5.29 -22.64 -0.58
N ASP A 177 -6.52 -22.89 -0.16
CA ASP A 177 -7.44 -23.80 -0.81
C ASP A 177 -8.72 -23.05 -1.20
N LYS A 178 -8.77 -22.62 -2.44
CA LYS A 178 -9.92 -21.95 -3.01
C LYS A 178 -10.86 -22.96 -3.62
N THR A 179 -12.08 -23.04 -3.12
CA THR A 179 -13.19 -23.80 -3.70
C THR A 179 -14.26 -22.82 -4.18
N THR A 180 -14.80 -23.06 -5.36
CA THR A 180 -15.87 -22.26 -5.97
C THR A 180 -17.07 -23.15 -6.22
N PHE A 181 -18.24 -22.72 -5.82
CA PHE A 181 -19.51 -23.39 -6.04
C PHE A 181 -20.39 -22.53 -6.96
N ASP A 182 -21.03 -23.18 -7.93
CA ASP A 182 -22.01 -22.54 -8.79
C ASP A 182 -23.36 -22.44 -8.08
N MET A 183 -23.90 -21.23 -8.03
CA MET A 183 -25.16 -20.92 -7.38
C MET A 183 -26.29 -20.63 -8.38
N LEU A 184 -26.04 -20.73 -9.68
CA LEU A 184 -27.07 -20.52 -10.71
C LEU A 184 -28.20 -21.56 -10.64
N SER A 185 -27.93 -22.74 -10.10
CA SER A 185 -28.92 -23.77 -9.86
C SER A 185 -29.91 -23.46 -8.72
N PHE A 186 -29.68 -22.34 -8.01
CA PHE A 186 -30.49 -21.87 -6.88
C PHE A 186 -31.05 -20.46 -7.16
N PRO A 187 -32.03 -20.31 -8.06
CA PRO A 187 -32.49 -18.98 -8.51
C PRO A 187 -33.13 -18.14 -7.41
N GLU A 188 -33.67 -18.77 -6.37
CA GLU A 188 -34.25 -18.10 -5.18
C GLU A 188 -33.19 -17.61 -4.16
N TRP A 189 -31.91 -17.96 -4.39
CA TRP A 189 -30.87 -17.61 -3.44
C TRP A 189 -30.45 -16.13 -3.59
N ASP A 190 -30.47 -15.43 -2.45
CA ASP A 190 -29.96 -14.06 -2.31
C ASP A 190 -28.56 -14.09 -1.68
N ILE A 191 -27.66 -13.24 -2.20
CA ILE A 191 -26.29 -13.04 -1.72
C ILE A 191 -26.21 -12.71 -0.20
N ASN A 192 -27.26 -12.11 0.35
CA ASN A 192 -27.37 -11.81 1.78
C ASN A 192 -28.00 -12.96 2.59
N GLY A 193 -28.54 -13.98 1.93
CA GLY A 193 -29.23 -15.10 2.53
C GLY A 193 -28.28 -16.15 3.12
N LEU A 194 -28.91 -17.21 3.66
CA LEU A 194 -28.18 -18.43 4.04
C LEU A 194 -27.89 -19.25 2.80
N LEU A 195 -26.80 -20.02 2.84
CA LEU A 195 -26.49 -20.96 1.76
C LEU A 195 -27.59 -22.03 1.65
N PRO A 196 -28.10 -22.32 0.45
CA PRO A 196 -29.13 -23.32 0.24
C PRO A 196 -28.57 -24.73 0.52
N ALA A 197 -29.43 -25.63 0.96
CA ALA A 197 -29.04 -27.02 1.17
C ALA A 197 -28.59 -27.67 -0.16
N GLY A 198 -27.49 -28.40 -0.13
CA GLY A 198 -26.97 -29.13 -1.29
C GLY A 198 -26.08 -28.29 -2.21
N TYR A 199 -25.72 -27.05 -1.88
CA TYR A 199 -24.81 -26.24 -2.71
C TYR A 199 -23.44 -26.92 -2.91
N GLU A 200 -22.99 -27.71 -1.94
CA GLU A 200 -21.72 -28.43 -1.96
C GLU A 200 -21.62 -29.44 -3.11
N THR A 201 -22.76 -29.83 -3.72
CA THR A 201 -22.79 -30.76 -4.85
C THR A 201 -22.54 -30.08 -6.21
N HIS A 202 -22.35 -28.76 -6.21
CA HIS A 202 -22.14 -27.95 -7.43
C HIS A 202 -20.75 -27.27 -7.44
N PRO A 203 -19.64 -28.01 -7.17
CA PRO A 203 -18.31 -27.41 -7.26
C PRO A 203 -17.93 -27.11 -8.72
N VAL A 204 -17.24 -26.00 -8.93
CA VAL A 204 -16.65 -25.64 -10.23
C VAL A 204 -15.15 -25.86 -10.16
N ASP A 205 -14.70 -27.10 -10.44
CA ASP A 205 -13.30 -27.51 -10.27
C ASP A 205 -12.31 -26.66 -11.07
N SER A 206 -12.71 -26.21 -12.27
CA SER A 206 -11.87 -25.35 -13.12
C SER A 206 -11.59 -23.97 -12.48
N LEU A 207 -12.42 -23.52 -11.53
CA LEU A 207 -12.27 -22.28 -10.78
C LEU A 207 -11.68 -22.50 -9.36
N GLY A 208 -11.63 -23.76 -8.92
CA GLY A 208 -10.94 -24.16 -7.70
C GLY A 208 -9.42 -24.03 -7.86
N LYS A 209 -8.72 -23.77 -6.76
CA LYS A 209 -7.27 -23.65 -6.75
C LYS A 209 -6.68 -24.02 -5.40
N TYR A 210 -5.88 -25.07 -5.36
CA TYR A 210 -5.03 -25.38 -4.22
C TYR A 210 -3.60 -24.94 -4.49
N ALA A 211 -2.98 -24.25 -3.54
CA ALA A 211 -1.58 -23.86 -3.62
C ALA A 211 -0.92 -23.98 -2.23
N GLU A 212 0.08 -24.84 -2.14
CA GLU A 212 0.94 -24.98 -0.97
C GLU A 212 2.34 -24.50 -1.31
N TYR A 213 2.88 -23.62 -0.51
CA TYR A 213 4.15 -22.98 -0.73
C TYR A 213 5.07 -23.13 0.48
N ARG A 214 6.24 -23.74 0.27
CA ARG A 214 7.30 -23.88 1.27
C ARG A 214 8.53 -23.13 0.81
N TYR A 215 9.08 -22.33 1.68
CA TYR A 215 10.19 -21.46 1.36
C TYR A 215 11.26 -21.52 2.45
N TYR A 216 12.46 -21.88 2.05
CA TYR A 216 13.65 -21.98 2.89
C TYR A 216 14.65 -20.92 2.42
N ASN A 217 15.03 -20.04 3.31
CA ASN A 217 16.01 -18.98 3.03
C ASN A 217 17.15 -19.01 4.06
N HIS A 218 18.35 -19.05 3.56
CA HIS A 218 19.56 -18.85 4.34
C HIS A 218 20.14 -17.49 3.97
N ASP A 219 20.47 -16.67 4.94
CA ASP A 219 21.08 -15.35 4.76
C ASP A 219 22.37 -15.29 5.55
N ALA A 220 23.50 -15.42 4.88
CA ALA A 220 24.83 -15.26 5.46
C ALA A 220 25.37 -13.89 5.07
N SER A 221 25.66 -13.04 6.04
CA SER A 221 26.14 -11.69 5.79
C SER A 221 27.42 -11.36 6.53
N VAL A 222 28.25 -10.59 5.84
CA VAL A 222 29.50 -10.04 6.38
C VAL A 222 29.44 -8.53 6.21
N SER A 223 29.75 -7.78 7.27
CA SER A 223 29.82 -6.34 7.21
C SER A 223 30.95 -5.78 8.06
N LEU A 224 31.55 -4.71 7.55
CA LEU A 224 32.56 -3.94 8.26
C LEU A 224 31.93 -2.64 8.76
N ARG A 225 32.09 -2.36 10.05
CA ARG A 225 31.49 -1.20 10.69
C ARG A 225 32.56 -0.36 11.37
N PHE A 226 32.63 0.91 10.95
CA PHE A 226 33.49 1.94 11.53
C PHE A 226 32.64 2.90 12.35
N ILE A 227 33.05 3.16 13.60
CA ILE A 227 32.41 4.13 14.47
C ILE A 227 33.45 5.17 14.84
N ARG A 228 33.26 6.41 14.43
CA ARG A 228 34.11 7.55 14.79
C ARG A 228 33.24 8.64 15.37
N GLU A 229 33.83 9.61 15.99
CA GLU A 229 33.13 10.72 16.64
C GLU A 229 32.15 11.42 15.66
N LYS A 230 32.63 11.75 14.47
CA LYS A 230 31.86 12.48 13.44
C LYS A 230 31.18 11.57 12.43
N TYR A 231 31.62 10.32 12.24
CA TYR A 231 31.01 9.45 11.24
C TYR A 231 30.87 8.00 11.69
N GLN A 232 29.88 7.34 11.10
CA GLN A 232 29.72 5.89 11.16
C GLN A 232 29.53 5.39 9.73
N LEU A 233 30.25 4.34 9.39
CA LEU A 233 30.13 3.64 8.11
C LEU A 233 29.90 2.15 8.40
N SER A 234 28.90 1.57 7.79
CA SER A 234 28.74 0.12 7.72
C SER A 234 28.62 -0.26 6.25
N ALA A 235 29.50 -1.13 5.78
CA ALA A 235 29.46 -1.67 4.43
C ALA A 235 29.49 -3.20 4.52
N GLY A 236 28.63 -3.86 3.78
CA GLY A 236 28.51 -5.30 3.85
C GLY A 236 27.83 -5.92 2.65
N MET A 237 27.85 -7.23 2.64
CA MET A 237 27.20 -8.06 1.62
C MET A 237 26.52 -9.24 2.29
N SER A 238 25.38 -9.60 1.79
CA SER A 238 24.58 -10.75 2.20
C SER A 238 24.45 -11.72 1.03
N PHE A 239 24.62 -13.00 1.32
CA PHE A 239 24.49 -14.13 0.40
C PHE A 239 23.26 -14.92 0.81
N GLN A 240 22.33 -15.10 -0.11
CA GLN A 240 21.00 -15.61 0.19
C GLN A 240 20.62 -16.77 -0.72
N PRO A 241 21.15 -18.00 -0.47
CA PRO A 241 20.61 -19.19 -1.12
C PRO A 241 19.19 -19.47 -0.63
N GLN A 242 18.31 -19.74 -1.58
CA GLN A 242 16.88 -19.96 -1.35
C GLN A 242 16.43 -21.23 -2.05
N HIS A 243 15.62 -22.01 -1.35
CA HIS A 243 14.92 -23.16 -1.87
C HIS A 243 13.42 -22.96 -1.70
N SER A 244 12.68 -23.09 -2.79
CA SER A 244 11.21 -22.93 -2.81
C SER A 244 10.59 -24.18 -3.38
N VAL A 245 9.50 -24.62 -2.76
CA VAL A 245 8.68 -25.75 -3.21
C VAL A 245 7.27 -25.24 -3.39
N LEU A 246 6.64 -25.56 -4.50
CA LEU A 246 5.23 -25.29 -4.79
C LEU A 246 4.53 -26.58 -5.15
N SER A 247 3.47 -26.92 -4.42
CA SER A 247 2.45 -27.90 -4.82
C SER A 247 1.22 -27.11 -5.26
N TYR A 248 0.79 -27.34 -6.48
CA TYR A 248 -0.30 -26.56 -7.08
C TYR A 248 -1.28 -27.49 -7.79
N LYS A 249 -2.58 -27.29 -7.56
CA LYS A 249 -3.67 -27.98 -8.24
C LYS A 249 -4.73 -27.00 -8.70
N ARG A 250 -5.21 -27.17 -9.93
CA ARG A 250 -6.34 -26.44 -10.50
C ARG A 250 -7.06 -27.29 -11.52
N GLY A 251 -8.30 -27.67 -11.25
CA GLY A 251 -9.00 -28.68 -12.02
C GLY A 251 -8.17 -29.96 -12.10
N ASP A 252 -7.96 -30.47 -13.31
CA ASP A 252 -7.14 -31.65 -13.57
C ASP A 252 -5.63 -31.37 -13.61
N TYR A 253 -5.23 -30.11 -13.65
CA TYR A 253 -3.82 -29.74 -13.65
C TYR A 253 -3.23 -29.81 -12.24
N MET A 254 -2.21 -30.64 -12.09
CA MET A 254 -1.45 -30.77 -10.83
C MET A 254 0.04 -30.68 -11.15
N ILE A 255 0.77 -29.93 -10.35
CA ILE A 255 2.22 -29.83 -10.46
C ILE A 255 2.88 -29.63 -9.10
N ASP A 256 3.94 -30.40 -8.87
CA ASP A 256 4.90 -30.18 -7.81
C ASP A 256 6.20 -29.68 -8.43
N THR A 257 6.63 -28.51 -8.03
CA THR A 257 7.84 -27.90 -8.59
C THR A 257 8.71 -27.28 -7.52
N THR A 258 10.01 -27.28 -7.78
CA THR A 258 11.02 -26.71 -6.89
C THR A 258 11.86 -25.69 -7.62
N ARG A 259 12.36 -24.72 -6.87
CA ARG A 259 13.28 -23.73 -7.42
C ARG A 259 14.39 -23.40 -6.42
N ASN A 260 15.62 -23.49 -6.90
CA ASN A 260 16.79 -23.04 -6.17
C ASN A 260 17.29 -21.73 -6.76
N VAL A 261 17.55 -20.76 -5.90
CA VAL A 261 18.03 -19.44 -6.32
C VAL A 261 19.12 -18.98 -5.36
N PHE A 262 20.10 -18.31 -5.91
CA PHE A 262 21.14 -17.65 -5.16
C PHE A 262 21.06 -16.15 -5.41
N ASN A 263 20.84 -15.38 -4.33
CA ASN A 263 20.80 -13.95 -4.37
C ASN A 263 21.98 -13.35 -3.59
N PHE A 264 22.38 -12.16 -3.97
CA PHE A 264 23.28 -11.35 -3.15
C PHE A 264 22.68 -9.96 -2.93
N ALA A 265 22.99 -9.37 -1.78
CA ALA A 265 22.41 -8.09 -1.37
C ALA A 265 23.49 -7.21 -0.72
N PRO A 266 24.18 -6.37 -1.52
CA PRO A 266 25.12 -5.40 -1.00
C PRO A 266 24.39 -4.28 -0.23
N ASN A 267 25.01 -3.80 0.85
CA ASN A 267 24.46 -2.71 1.64
C ASN A 267 25.56 -1.75 2.13
N ILE A 268 25.23 -0.46 2.18
CA ILE A 268 26.07 0.59 2.74
C ILE A 268 25.17 1.48 3.59
N ASP A 269 25.59 1.78 4.81
CA ASP A 269 24.96 2.77 5.70
C ASP A 269 26.06 3.70 6.21
N PHE A 270 26.05 4.92 5.67
CA PHE A 270 27.00 5.97 6.05
C PHE A 270 26.25 7.09 6.76
N ARG A 271 26.72 7.46 7.95
CA ARG A 271 26.18 8.56 8.74
C ARG A 271 27.32 9.52 9.09
N TYR A 272 27.10 10.79 8.82
CA TYR A 272 28.01 11.87 9.20
C TYR A 272 27.29 12.85 10.12
N ARG A 273 27.88 13.16 11.26
CA ARG A 273 27.37 14.12 12.25
C ARG A 273 28.16 15.41 12.15
N PHE A 274 27.53 16.46 11.67
CA PHE A 274 28.11 17.80 11.66
C PHE A 274 28.13 18.39 13.08
N SER A 275 27.07 18.11 13.85
CA SER A 275 26.91 18.49 15.26
C SER A 275 26.01 17.48 15.98
N LYS A 276 25.70 17.71 17.26
CA LYS A 276 24.75 16.89 18.03
C LYS A 276 23.32 16.91 17.44
N VAL A 277 22.99 17.95 16.71
CA VAL A 277 21.65 18.21 16.14
C VAL A 277 21.62 18.26 14.62
N SER A 278 22.76 18.03 13.96
CA SER A 278 22.86 18.07 12.50
C SER A 278 23.58 16.82 11.99
N GLN A 279 22.91 16.06 11.12
CA GLN A 279 23.46 14.81 10.58
C GLN A 279 23.01 14.57 9.14
N LEU A 280 23.89 13.93 8.39
CA LEU A 280 23.66 13.35 7.07
C LEU A 280 23.71 11.82 7.18
N ARG A 281 22.78 11.12 6.53
CA ARG A 281 22.83 9.67 6.41
C ARG A 281 22.59 9.26 4.97
N PHE A 282 23.51 8.51 4.42
CA PHE A 282 23.36 7.86 3.12
C PHE A 282 23.18 6.36 3.32
N MET A 283 22.22 5.77 2.61
CA MET A 283 21.97 4.34 2.64
C MET A 283 21.85 3.83 1.20
N TYR A 284 22.57 2.77 0.91
CA TYR A 284 22.40 1.98 -0.30
C TYR A 284 22.05 0.55 0.08
N ARG A 285 21.08 -0.03 -0.62
CA ARG A 285 20.72 -1.44 -0.49
C ARG A 285 20.37 -2.01 -1.87
N GLY A 286 21.14 -3.01 -2.30
CA GLY A 286 20.79 -3.89 -3.39
C GLY A 286 19.90 -5.02 -2.87
N ARG A 287 18.91 -5.42 -3.67
CA ARG A 287 18.01 -6.52 -3.32
C ARG A 287 17.57 -7.26 -4.57
N SER A 288 17.73 -8.58 -4.56
CA SER A 288 17.11 -9.47 -5.53
C SER A 288 15.69 -9.86 -5.10
N SER A 289 14.77 -9.97 -6.03
CA SER A 289 13.42 -10.50 -5.82
C SER A 289 13.08 -11.51 -6.90
N GLN A 290 12.53 -12.65 -6.47
CA GLN A 290 12.13 -13.72 -7.36
C GLN A 290 10.72 -13.48 -7.89
N PRO A 291 10.40 -13.93 -9.14
CA PRO A 291 9.02 -14.08 -9.57
C PRO A 291 8.26 -15.00 -8.62
N SER A 292 6.96 -14.76 -8.44
CA SER A 292 6.13 -15.73 -7.72
C SER A 292 6.11 -17.06 -8.48
N MET A 293 6.03 -18.17 -7.76
CA MET A 293 6.00 -19.49 -8.41
C MET A 293 4.80 -19.62 -9.35
N GLU A 294 3.65 -19.06 -9.00
CA GLU A 294 2.46 -19.04 -9.87
C GLU A 294 2.71 -18.31 -11.20
N ASN A 295 3.46 -17.20 -11.18
CA ASN A 295 3.82 -16.49 -12.41
C ASN A 295 4.72 -17.30 -13.36
N LEU A 296 5.30 -18.40 -12.88
CA LEU A 296 6.13 -19.31 -13.67
C LEU A 296 5.35 -20.47 -14.27
N LEU A 297 4.11 -20.71 -13.82
CA LEU A 297 3.29 -21.80 -14.32
C LEU A 297 2.66 -21.42 -15.67
N PRO A 298 2.89 -22.17 -16.75
CA PRO A 298 2.36 -21.86 -18.08
C PRO A 298 0.90 -22.28 -18.23
N ILE A 299 0.06 -21.92 -17.26
CA ILE A 299 -1.37 -22.21 -17.25
C ILE A 299 -2.19 -20.92 -17.23
N ALA A 300 -3.35 -20.98 -17.89
CA ALA A 300 -4.28 -19.86 -17.92
C ALA A 300 -5.15 -19.82 -16.66
N ASP A 301 -5.17 -18.69 -15.98
CA ASP A 301 -6.17 -18.36 -14.97
C ASP A 301 -7.32 -17.59 -15.62
N ASN A 302 -8.40 -18.29 -15.92
CA ASN A 302 -9.63 -17.80 -16.54
C ASN A 302 -10.77 -17.60 -15.53
N SER A 303 -10.47 -17.52 -14.22
CA SER A 303 -11.50 -17.26 -13.19
C SER A 303 -12.21 -15.91 -13.40
N ASN A 304 -11.57 -14.97 -14.07
CA ASN A 304 -12.20 -13.78 -14.62
C ASN A 304 -12.02 -13.76 -16.15
N PRO A 305 -13.07 -14.00 -16.95
CA PRO A 305 -12.98 -14.07 -18.42
C PRO A 305 -12.56 -12.76 -19.07
N LEU A 306 -12.81 -11.61 -18.41
CA LEU A 306 -12.33 -10.31 -18.87
C LEU A 306 -10.87 -10.04 -18.47
N ASN A 307 -10.23 -10.89 -17.68
CA ASN A 307 -8.85 -10.72 -17.24
C ASN A 307 -8.13 -12.06 -17.04
N ILE A 308 -7.81 -12.72 -18.13
CA ILE A 308 -7.10 -14.00 -18.14
C ILE A 308 -5.62 -13.77 -17.85
N LYS A 309 -5.02 -14.57 -16.98
CA LYS A 309 -3.58 -14.53 -16.66
C LYS A 309 -2.91 -15.82 -17.06
N VAL A 310 -1.78 -15.71 -17.76
CA VAL A 310 -0.95 -16.85 -18.16
C VAL A 310 0.46 -16.65 -17.65
N GLY A 311 0.99 -17.58 -16.87
CA GLY A 311 2.34 -17.48 -16.34
C GLY A 311 3.42 -17.68 -17.41
N ASN A 312 4.67 -17.34 -17.06
CA ASN A 312 5.83 -17.43 -17.94
C ASN A 312 7.02 -18.08 -17.22
N PRO A 313 7.38 -19.33 -17.57
CA PRO A 313 8.52 -20.06 -16.98
C PRO A 313 9.88 -19.36 -17.20
N GLY A 314 9.99 -18.53 -18.25
CA GLY A 314 11.22 -17.82 -18.61
C GLY A 314 11.56 -16.59 -17.77
N LEU A 315 10.77 -16.28 -16.74
CA LEU A 315 11.00 -15.10 -15.89
C LEU A 315 12.32 -15.19 -15.11
N LYS A 316 13.10 -14.12 -15.22
CA LYS A 316 14.34 -13.90 -14.47
C LYS A 316 14.07 -13.15 -13.18
N PRO A 317 14.91 -13.33 -12.14
CA PRO A 317 14.88 -12.50 -10.95
C PRO A 317 15.06 -11.01 -11.26
N ALA A 318 14.34 -10.17 -10.56
CA ALA A 318 14.54 -8.74 -10.60
C ALA A 318 15.58 -8.31 -9.55
N PHE A 319 16.41 -7.32 -9.89
CA PHE A 319 17.36 -6.72 -8.94
C PHE A 319 17.08 -5.24 -8.78
N THR A 320 16.82 -4.82 -7.53
CA THR A 320 16.49 -3.44 -7.21
C THR A 320 17.63 -2.77 -6.45
N HIS A 321 18.08 -1.64 -6.96
CA HIS A 321 19.00 -0.73 -6.28
C HIS A 321 18.18 0.36 -5.58
N ASN A 322 18.36 0.52 -4.27
CA ASN A 322 17.73 1.57 -3.48
C ASN A 322 18.81 2.46 -2.85
N MET A 323 18.78 3.73 -3.16
CA MET A 323 19.65 4.76 -2.58
C MET A 323 18.78 5.74 -1.80
N ARG A 324 19.21 6.13 -0.60
CA ARG A 324 18.50 7.09 0.24
C ARG A 324 19.50 8.02 0.91
N LEU A 325 19.20 9.30 0.86
CA LEU A 325 19.95 10.35 1.54
C LEU A 325 19.01 11.09 2.48
N PHE A 326 19.40 11.20 3.73
CA PHE A 326 18.68 11.95 4.75
C PHE A 326 19.61 13.02 5.31
N TYR A 327 19.12 14.23 5.38
CA TYR A 327 19.76 15.31 6.11
C TYR A 327 18.76 15.91 7.09
N ASN A 328 19.15 16.09 8.33
CA ASN A 328 18.34 16.82 9.30
C ASN A 328 19.23 17.69 10.17
N THR A 329 18.69 18.86 10.51
CA THR A 329 19.31 19.79 11.44
C THR A 329 18.25 20.51 12.25
N TYR A 330 18.60 20.92 13.46
CA TYR A 330 17.73 21.66 14.33
C TYR A 330 18.52 22.71 15.12
N ASN A 331 18.00 23.95 15.16
CA ASN A 331 18.48 25.03 15.99
C ASN A 331 17.42 25.31 17.09
N ALA A 332 17.78 25.03 18.35
CA ALA A 332 16.85 25.15 19.47
C ALA A 332 16.53 26.60 19.82
N GLU A 333 17.48 27.54 19.66
CA GLU A 333 17.28 28.94 19.99
C GLU A 333 16.27 29.61 19.06
N LEU A 334 16.38 29.31 17.76
CA LEU A 334 15.47 29.79 16.72
C LEU A 334 14.26 28.90 16.52
N GLN A 335 14.17 27.76 17.24
CA GLN A 335 13.17 26.72 17.00
C GLN A 335 13.03 26.38 15.51
N ARG A 336 14.18 26.29 14.83
CA ARG A 336 14.27 26.09 13.38
C ARG A 336 14.78 24.69 13.09
N GLY A 337 14.00 23.94 12.30
CA GLY A 337 14.36 22.61 11.84
C GLY A 337 14.36 22.56 10.31
N MET A 338 15.28 21.76 9.77
CA MET A 338 15.31 21.41 8.36
C MET A 338 15.48 19.91 8.24
N MET A 339 14.73 19.30 7.34
CA MET A 339 14.91 17.90 6.97
C MET A 339 14.82 17.74 5.46
N THR A 340 15.71 16.91 4.94
CA THR A 340 15.72 16.56 3.51
C THR A 340 15.80 15.06 3.39
N HIS A 341 15.01 14.50 2.50
CA HIS A 341 15.06 13.10 2.13
C HIS A 341 15.09 13.00 0.61
N VAL A 342 16.13 12.38 0.07
CA VAL A 342 16.21 12.05 -1.35
C VAL A 342 16.30 10.54 -1.47
N SER A 343 15.53 9.95 -2.36
CA SER A 343 15.63 8.54 -2.68
C SER A 343 15.60 8.32 -4.18
N PHE A 344 16.40 7.34 -4.60
CA PHE A 344 16.43 6.86 -5.97
C PHE A 344 16.32 5.33 -5.95
N SER A 345 15.45 4.79 -6.77
CA SER A 345 15.28 3.36 -6.93
C SER A 345 15.22 2.99 -8.40
N THR A 346 15.99 1.99 -8.81
CA THR A 346 15.92 1.42 -10.15
C THR A 346 15.90 -0.10 -10.08
N THR A 347 15.13 -0.74 -10.97
CA THR A 347 14.96 -2.18 -10.98
C THR A 347 15.36 -2.74 -12.33
N GLN A 348 16.38 -3.60 -12.33
CA GLN A 348 16.78 -4.40 -13.47
C GLN A 348 15.90 -5.64 -13.54
N ASN A 349 15.56 -6.09 -14.75
CA ASN A 349 14.67 -7.23 -15.02
C ASN A 349 13.34 -7.13 -14.24
N SER A 350 12.78 -5.92 -14.11
CA SER A 350 11.46 -5.78 -13.48
C SER A 350 10.43 -6.61 -14.24
N ILE A 351 9.45 -7.16 -13.52
CA ILE A 351 8.38 -7.93 -14.11
C ILE A 351 7.24 -6.98 -14.46
N SER A 352 6.88 -6.94 -15.72
CA SER A 352 5.76 -6.20 -16.27
C SER A 352 4.85 -7.13 -17.05
N ASN A 353 3.58 -6.81 -17.14
CA ASN A 353 2.64 -7.59 -17.93
C ASN A 353 2.68 -7.17 -19.40
N SER A 354 2.72 -8.17 -20.29
CA SER A 354 2.33 -8.04 -21.69
C SER A 354 0.85 -8.33 -21.78
N THR A 355 0.07 -7.38 -22.30
CA THR A 355 -1.38 -7.47 -22.34
C THR A 355 -1.85 -7.55 -23.78
N ILE A 356 -2.53 -8.63 -24.12
CA ILE A 356 -3.23 -8.81 -25.39
C ILE A 356 -4.71 -8.53 -25.13
N TYR A 357 -5.27 -7.60 -25.86
CA TYR A 357 -6.65 -7.19 -25.75
C TYR A 357 -7.53 -7.91 -26.77
N ASN A 358 -8.67 -8.42 -26.34
CA ASN A 358 -9.70 -8.99 -27.21
C ASN A 358 -10.77 -7.93 -27.50
N GLU A 359 -10.86 -7.49 -28.74
CA GLU A 359 -11.77 -6.42 -29.17
C GLU A 359 -13.24 -6.80 -29.08
N GLN A 360 -13.56 -8.08 -29.22
CA GLN A 360 -14.95 -8.55 -29.22
C GLN A 360 -15.49 -8.69 -27.78
N THR A 361 -14.66 -9.18 -26.85
CA THR A 361 -15.09 -9.37 -25.47
C THR A 361 -14.77 -8.19 -24.57
N GLY A 362 -13.84 -7.30 -24.99
CA GLY A 362 -13.24 -6.31 -24.13
C GLY A 362 -12.34 -6.92 -23.04
N GLY A 363 -12.13 -8.24 -23.12
CA GLY A 363 -11.27 -8.96 -22.19
C GLY A 363 -9.80 -8.83 -22.56
N ARG A 364 -8.93 -9.15 -21.62
CA ARG A 364 -7.48 -9.11 -21.80
C ARG A 364 -6.80 -10.36 -21.29
N THR A 365 -5.80 -10.81 -22.04
CA THR A 365 -4.89 -11.86 -21.61
C THR A 365 -3.55 -11.24 -21.24
N THR A 366 -3.10 -11.46 -20.02
CA THR A 366 -1.86 -10.89 -19.48
C THR A 366 -0.83 -11.97 -19.22
N THR A 367 0.40 -11.75 -19.70
CA THR A 367 1.56 -12.62 -19.47
C THR A 367 2.71 -11.81 -18.88
N PRO A 368 3.27 -12.19 -17.72
CA PRO A 368 4.39 -11.50 -17.14
C PRO A 368 5.67 -11.69 -17.95
N LYS A 369 6.39 -10.61 -18.23
CA LYS A 369 7.68 -10.57 -18.94
C LYS A 369 8.67 -9.68 -18.21
N ASN A 370 9.97 -9.96 -18.33
CA ASN A 370 10.99 -9.07 -17.79
C ASN A 370 11.21 -7.85 -18.68
N ILE A 371 11.36 -6.69 -18.06
CA ILE A 371 11.60 -5.42 -18.74
C ILE A 371 12.59 -4.56 -17.94
N ASN A 372 13.39 -3.75 -18.65
CA ASN A 372 14.32 -2.80 -18.04
C ASN A 372 13.92 -1.36 -18.36
N GLY A 373 14.26 -0.46 -17.44
CA GLY A 373 14.02 0.97 -17.56
C GLY A 373 13.12 1.57 -16.49
N ASN A 374 12.60 0.75 -15.57
CA ASN A 374 11.82 1.24 -14.43
C ASN A 374 12.72 1.88 -13.37
N TRP A 375 12.48 3.15 -13.07
CA TRP A 375 13.14 3.86 -11.98
C TRP A 375 12.27 4.98 -11.44
N ASN A 376 12.51 5.34 -10.20
CA ASN A 376 11.87 6.50 -9.58
C ASN A 376 12.86 7.29 -8.72
N ALA A 377 12.69 8.60 -8.72
CA ALA A 377 13.40 9.55 -7.88
C ALA A 377 12.38 10.33 -7.05
N PHE A 378 12.64 10.42 -5.76
CA PHE A 378 11.81 11.15 -4.82
C PHE A 378 12.67 12.09 -4.00
N GLY A 379 12.25 13.35 -3.91
CA GLY A 379 12.84 14.38 -3.06
C GLY A 379 11.79 14.96 -2.11
N MET A 380 12.21 15.21 -0.88
CA MET A 380 11.40 15.86 0.14
C MET A 380 12.25 16.87 0.89
N PHE A 381 11.72 18.06 1.07
CA PHE A 381 12.30 19.10 1.88
C PHE A 381 11.26 19.60 2.88
N GLY A 382 11.61 19.57 4.15
CA GLY A 382 10.80 20.11 5.22
C GLY A 382 11.54 21.21 5.96
N PHE A 383 10.89 22.33 6.16
CA PHE A 383 11.41 23.46 6.90
C PHE A 383 10.37 23.93 7.92
N ASN A 384 10.80 24.12 9.15
CA ASN A 384 9.97 24.71 10.19
C ASN A 384 10.76 25.77 10.95
N THR A 385 10.11 26.86 11.32
CA THR A 385 10.73 27.92 12.10
C THR A 385 9.68 28.68 12.93
N ALA A 386 10.08 29.11 14.11
CA ALA A 386 9.36 30.14 14.83
C ALA A 386 9.82 31.54 14.35
N LEU A 387 8.93 32.52 14.38
CA LEU A 387 9.26 33.91 14.14
C LEU A 387 9.89 34.54 15.40
N LYS A 388 10.21 35.87 15.37
CA LYS A 388 10.72 36.60 16.54
C LYS A 388 9.79 36.41 17.75
N ASN A 389 8.49 36.53 17.55
CA ASN A 389 7.51 36.10 18.53
C ASN A 389 7.27 34.59 18.33
N LYS A 390 7.78 33.78 19.27
CA LYS A 390 7.73 32.30 19.20
C LYS A 390 6.32 31.71 19.20
N LYS A 391 5.29 32.51 19.41
CA LYS A 391 3.89 32.12 19.24
C LYS A 391 3.51 31.94 17.78
N PHE A 392 4.27 32.50 16.83
CA PHE A 392 4.06 32.33 15.40
C PHE A 392 5.07 31.33 14.86
N THR A 393 4.57 30.32 14.15
CA THR A 393 5.37 29.29 13.48
C THR A 393 5.01 29.22 12.01
N ILE A 394 6.01 28.91 11.18
CA ILE A 394 5.84 28.67 9.75
C ILE A 394 6.45 27.31 9.44
N ASN A 395 5.71 26.48 8.70
CA ASN A 395 6.16 25.20 8.21
C ASN A 395 5.98 25.15 6.69
N SER A 396 7.00 24.72 5.98
CA SER A 396 7.00 24.45 4.55
C SER A 396 7.37 22.98 4.32
N PHE A 397 6.69 22.35 3.38
CA PHE A 397 6.94 20.97 3.05
C PHE A 397 6.80 20.76 1.54
N SER A 398 7.94 20.58 0.90
CA SER A 398 8.04 20.40 -0.56
C SER A 398 8.31 18.95 -0.90
N ASN A 399 7.67 18.44 -1.94
CA ASN A 399 7.93 17.13 -2.51
C ASN A 399 8.12 17.22 -4.01
N ILE A 400 9.06 16.45 -4.51
CA ILE A 400 9.21 16.12 -5.92
C ILE A 400 9.23 14.61 -6.07
N ASN A 401 8.41 14.10 -6.97
CA ASN A 401 8.45 12.69 -7.35
C ASN A 401 8.52 12.60 -8.86
N TYR A 402 9.49 11.85 -9.37
CA TYR A 402 9.60 11.52 -10.78
C TYR A 402 9.67 10.01 -10.93
N ALA A 403 8.79 9.45 -11.75
CA ALA A 403 8.74 8.03 -12.05
C ALA A 403 8.86 7.81 -13.55
N ASN A 404 9.72 6.89 -13.95
CA ASN A 404 9.82 6.37 -15.31
C ASN A 404 9.35 4.92 -15.30
N ASN A 405 8.12 4.70 -15.74
CA ASN A 405 7.47 3.40 -15.79
C ASN A 405 7.53 2.87 -17.23
N VAL A 406 7.97 1.65 -17.35
CA VAL A 406 8.06 0.97 -18.65
C VAL A 406 7.21 -0.28 -18.59
N ALA A 407 6.37 -0.48 -19.59
CA ALA A 407 5.53 -1.65 -19.74
C ALA A 407 5.46 -2.08 -21.20
N PHE A 408 4.90 -3.28 -21.44
CA PHE A 408 4.62 -3.78 -22.77
C PHE A 408 3.23 -3.36 -23.21
N LEU A 409 3.14 -2.88 -24.43
CA LEU A 409 1.90 -2.61 -25.15
C LEU A 409 1.88 -3.49 -26.38
N TYR A 410 0.92 -4.41 -26.45
CA TYR A 410 0.78 -5.29 -27.61
C TYR A 410 0.34 -4.49 -28.85
N ASN A 411 1.12 -4.58 -29.91
CA ASN A 411 0.82 -3.98 -31.19
C ASN A 411 0.11 -5.02 -32.07
N LYS A 412 -1.14 -4.73 -32.47
CA LYS A 412 -1.99 -5.64 -33.26
C LYS A 412 -1.47 -5.87 -34.67
N ASP A 413 -0.91 -4.84 -35.29
CA ASP A 413 -0.48 -4.85 -36.68
C ASP A 413 0.79 -5.70 -36.83
N THR A 414 1.74 -5.49 -35.91
CA THR A 414 3.01 -6.22 -35.93
C THR A 414 2.96 -7.54 -35.15
N LYS A 415 1.94 -7.78 -34.33
CA LYS A 415 1.79 -8.92 -33.41
C LYS A 415 2.95 -9.07 -32.42
N VAL A 416 3.60 -7.97 -32.08
CA VAL A 416 4.75 -7.88 -31.18
C VAL A 416 4.46 -6.87 -30.06
N ASP A 417 5.10 -7.09 -28.92
CA ASP A 417 5.02 -6.14 -27.81
C ASP A 417 5.92 -4.94 -28.03
N ASP A 418 5.34 -3.76 -28.11
CA ASP A 418 6.06 -2.51 -28.11
C ASP A 418 6.35 -2.06 -26.67
N LYS A 419 7.52 -1.50 -26.46
CA LYS A 419 7.93 -0.96 -25.18
C LYS A 419 7.38 0.47 -25.02
N ASN A 420 6.34 0.62 -24.22
CA ASN A 420 5.83 1.93 -23.84
C ASN A 420 6.51 2.47 -22.59
N THR A 421 6.83 3.76 -22.59
CA THR A 421 7.38 4.47 -21.45
C THR A 421 6.39 5.55 -21.02
N THR A 422 5.99 5.51 -19.77
CA THR A 422 5.16 6.55 -19.14
C THR A 422 5.98 7.25 -18.07
N THR A 423 6.13 8.55 -18.19
CA THR A 423 6.80 9.39 -17.20
C THR A 423 5.77 10.15 -16.38
N GLY A 424 5.97 10.18 -15.08
CA GLY A 424 5.14 10.94 -14.14
C GLY A 424 6.01 11.87 -13.30
N LEU A 425 5.75 13.17 -13.38
CA LEU A 425 6.35 14.18 -12.51
C LEU A 425 5.27 14.73 -11.59
N THR A 426 5.50 14.69 -10.28
CA THR A 426 4.64 15.37 -9.29
C THR A 426 5.47 16.34 -8.48
N LEU A 427 5.06 17.60 -8.48
CA LEU A 427 5.60 18.67 -7.64
C LEU A 427 4.55 19.09 -6.64
N SER A 428 4.88 19.09 -5.37
CA SER A 428 3.93 19.49 -4.33
C SER A 428 4.60 20.40 -3.31
N GLU A 429 3.89 21.45 -2.94
CA GLU A 429 4.28 22.37 -1.86
C GLU A 429 3.12 22.50 -0.88
N ARG A 430 3.44 22.52 0.41
CA ARG A 430 2.51 22.81 1.50
C ARG A 430 3.11 23.82 2.43
N LEU A 431 2.36 24.89 2.67
CA LEU A 431 2.70 25.95 3.60
C LEU A 431 1.67 25.99 4.74
N ASN A 432 2.15 26.09 5.97
CA ASN A 432 1.31 26.28 7.13
C ASN A 432 1.89 27.38 7.99
N GLY A 433 1.07 28.36 8.36
CA GLY A 433 1.38 29.37 9.34
C GLY A 433 0.45 29.22 10.53
N ALA A 434 0.96 29.27 11.76
CA ALA A 434 0.12 29.14 12.94
C ALA A 434 0.54 30.12 14.01
N TYR A 435 -0.47 30.69 14.69
CA TYR A 435 -0.37 31.39 15.96
C TYR A 435 -0.88 30.49 17.07
N ARG A 436 -0.12 30.34 18.15
CA ARG A 436 -0.50 29.51 19.30
C ARG A 436 -0.20 30.22 20.61
N ASN A 437 -1.17 30.17 21.50
CA ASN A 437 -0.97 30.50 22.92
C ASN A 437 -1.55 29.35 23.79
N ASP A 438 -1.71 29.56 25.09
CA ASP A 438 -2.08 28.52 26.05
C ASP A 438 -3.51 27.99 25.86
N TRP A 439 -4.42 28.80 25.33
CA TRP A 439 -5.84 28.43 25.18
C TRP A 439 -6.36 28.51 23.74
N PHE A 440 -5.59 29.12 22.83
CA PHE A 440 -6.02 29.37 21.45
C PHE A 440 -4.93 29.06 20.46
N GLU A 441 -5.28 28.36 19.40
CA GLU A 441 -4.44 28.16 18.23
C GLU A 441 -5.24 28.52 16.97
N PHE A 442 -4.65 29.33 16.11
CA PHE A 442 -5.17 29.64 14.79
C PHE A 442 -4.10 29.36 13.74
N GLY A 443 -4.44 28.61 12.70
CA GLY A 443 -3.55 28.26 11.62
C GLY A 443 -4.16 28.53 10.26
N LEU A 444 -3.33 28.97 9.33
CA LEU A 444 -3.63 29.03 7.91
C LEU A 444 -2.80 27.97 7.19
N ASN A 445 -3.40 27.27 6.27
CA ASN A 445 -2.74 26.25 5.45
C ASN A 445 -3.04 26.48 3.97
N GLY A 446 -2.02 26.24 3.15
CA GLY A 446 -2.13 26.22 1.69
C GLY A 446 -1.33 25.06 1.13
N SER A 447 -1.79 24.49 0.06
CA SER A 447 -1.01 23.51 -0.70
C SER A 447 -1.28 23.62 -2.19
N ILE A 448 -0.29 23.28 -2.98
CA ILE A 448 -0.40 23.10 -4.43
C ILE A 448 0.30 21.81 -4.81
N SER A 449 -0.29 21.07 -5.74
CA SER A 449 0.33 19.89 -6.34
C SER A 449 0.10 19.92 -7.85
N TYR A 450 1.16 19.90 -8.60
CA TYR A 450 1.16 19.79 -10.06
C TYR A 450 1.63 18.39 -10.43
N THR A 451 0.92 17.75 -11.35
CA THR A 451 1.26 16.43 -11.88
C THR A 451 1.33 16.51 -13.39
N ALA A 452 2.42 16.02 -13.98
CA ALA A 452 2.55 15.86 -15.43
C ALA A 452 2.75 14.37 -15.73
N GLU A 453 1.82 13.77 -16.47
CA GLU A 453 1.88 12.39 -16.90
C GLU A 453 1.98 12.34 -18.43
N ARG A 454 2.96 11.61 -18.94
CA ARG A 454 3.25 11.54 -20.37
C ARG A 454 3.52 10.10 -20.80
N SER A 455 2.75 9.62 -21.75
CA SER A 455 2.93 8.33 -22.42
C SER A 455 3.57 8.53 -23.78
N LYS A 456 4.62 7.78 -24.07
CA LYS A 456 5.36 7.91 -25.34
C LYS A 456 4.56 7.41 -26.53
N LEU A 457 3.88 6.26 -26.38
CA LEU A 457 3.13 5.64 -27.47
C LEU A 457 1.65 6.07 -27.52
N ARG A 458 1.16 6.73 -26.48
CA ARG A 458 -0.22 7.22 -26.38
C ARG A 458 -0.24 8.67 -25.90
N PRO A 459 0.26 9.62 -26.69
CA PRO A 459 0.34 11.03 -26.31
C PRO A 459 -1.02 11.68 -26.08
N GLU A 460 -2.10 11.14 -26.66
CA GLU A 460 -3.49 11.55 -26.44
C GLU A 460 -3.93 11.40 -24.97
N ASN A 461 -3.29 10.51 -24.22
CA ASN A 461 -3.56 10.30 -22.80
C ASN A 461 -2.74 11.23 -21.87
N ASN A 462 -1.86 12.07 -22.42
CA ASN A 462 -1.07 13.00 -21.64
C ASN A 462 -1.95 14.01 -20.92
N GLN A 463 -1.57 14.33 -19.68
CA GLN A 463 -2.30 15.29 -18.87
C GLN A 463 -1.39 16.02 -17.89
N GLU A 464 -1.82 17.23 -17.53
CA GLU A 464 -1.10 18.10 -16.62
C GLU A 464 -2.04 18.72 -15.58
N PRO A 465 -2.71 17.90 -14.76
CA PRO A 465 -3.60 18.41 -13.73
C PRO A 465 -2.83 19.06 -12.60
N TYR A 466 -3.48 20.04 -11.98
CA TYR A 466 -3.02 20.61 -10.72
C TYR A 466 -4.14 20.71 -9.70
N THR A 467 -3.79 20.48 -8.46
CA THR A 467 -4.70 20.62 -7.32
C THR A 467 -4.13 21.66 -6.38
N PHE A 468 -4.98 22.52 -5.84
CA PHE A 468 -4.57 23.44 -4.81
C PHE A 468 -5.62 23.48 -3.70
N SER A 469 -5.16 23.72 -2.50
CA SER A 469 -6.04 23.90 -1.35
C SER A 469 -5.61 25.07 -0.49
N TYR A 470 -6.56 25.69 0.14
CA TYR A 470 -6.33 26.69 1.18
C TYR A 470 -7.39 26.56 2.26
N GLY A 471 -6.99 26.84 3.49
CA GLY A 471 -7.90 26.66 4.61
C GLY A 471 -7.40 27.28 5.89
N ALA A 472 -8.26 27.21 6.90
CA ALA A 472 -7.98 27.65 8.24
C ALA A 472 -8.31 26.54 9.24
N LEU A 473 -7.53 26.49 10.31
CA LEU A 473 -7.80 25.64 11.47
C LEU A 473 -7.83 26.48 12.74
N THR A 474 -8.67 26.10 13.68
CA THR A 474 -8.76 26.76 14.98
C THR A 474 -8.93 25.71 16.06
N ASN A 475 -8.15 25.83 17.14
CA ASN A 475 -8.30 25.05 18.36
C ASN A 475 -8.51 26.01 19.52
N ILE A 476 -9.59 25.84 20.27
CA ILE A 476 -9.94 26.68 21.44
C ILE A 476 -10.09 25.77 22.65
N THR A 477 -9.27 25.98 23.67
CA THR A 477 -9.40 25.30 24.95
C THR A 477 -10.11 26.22 25.94
N MET A 478 -11.32 25.84 26.32
CA MET A 478 -12.17 26.59 27.24
C MET A 478 -11.69 26.45 28.69
N PRO A 479 -12.03 27.38 29.59
CA PRO A 479 -11.59 27.31 30.99
C PRO A 479 -11.94 26.01 31.71
N TRP A 480 -13.04 25.38 31.35
CA TRP A 480 -13.48 24.07 31.89
C TRP A 480 -12.87 22.87 31.18
N LYS A 481 -11.76 23.05 30.42
CA LYS A 481 -10.97 22.03 29.74
C LYS A 481 -11.70 21.32 28.59
N MET A 482 -12.77 21.90 28.08
CA MET A 482 -13.36 21.48 26.81
C MET A 482 -12.57 22.10 25.66
N THR A 483 -12.29 21.31 24.62
CA THR A 483 -11.56 21.78 23.44
C THR A 483 -12.46 21.69 22.22
N LEU A 484 -12.63 22.82 21.54
CA LEU A 484 -13.22 22.90 20.21
C LEU A 484 -12.09 22.94 19.17
N SER A 485 -12.06 21.98 18.28
CA SER A 485 -11.17 21.94 17.11
C SER A 485 -12.01 22.02 15.85
N THR A 486 -11.70 22.93 14.95
CA THR A 486 -12.41 23.05 13.69
C THR A 486 -11.45 23.40 12.57
N ASN A 487 -11.68 22.84 11.39
CA ASN A 487 -10.96 23.21 10.18
C ASN A 487 -11.91 23.30 8.99
N ILE A 488 -11.67 24.32 8.18
CA ILE A 488 -12.33 24.54 6.91
C ILE A 488 -11.27 24.61 5.81
N THR A 489 -11.45 23.85 4.75
CA THR A 489 -10.47 23.77 3.65
C THR A 489 -11.21 23.74 2.33
N ASN A 490 -10.91 24.67 1.43
CA ASN A 490 -11.32 24.59 0.05
C ASN A 490 -10.26 23.81 -0.72
N GLN A 491 -10.68 22.76 -1.41
CA GLN A 491 -9.85 21.96 -2.30
C GLN A 491 -10.33 22.14 -3.73
N SER A 492 -9.41 22.47 -4.62
CA SER A 492 -9.71 22.76 -6.03
C SER A 492 -8.88 21.86 -6.92
N ARG A 493 -9.49 21.33 -7.97
CA ARG A 493 -8.84 20.50 -9.00
C ARG A 493 -9.04 21.15 -10.36
N ARG A 494 -8.00 21.19 -11.19
CA ARG A 494 -8.00 21.79 -12.53
C ARG A 494 -7.08 21.00 -13.46
N GLY A 495 -7.31 21.18 -14.77
CA GLY A 495 -6.46 20.60 -15.82
C GLY A 495 -6.75 19.14 -16.12
N TYR A 496 -7.83 18.58 -15.59
CA TYR A 496 -8.30 17.26 -16.00
C TYR A 496 -9.10 17.36 -17.30
N THR A 497 -8.91 16.40 -18.20
CA THR A 497 -9.69 16.27 -19.45
C THR A 497 -11.16 16.02 -19.13
N ASP A 498 -11.43 15.24 -18.10
CA ASP A 498 -12.77 15.03 -17.56
C ASP A 498 -13.23 16.26 -16.77
N SER A 499 -14.24 16.95 -17.26
CA SER A 499 -14.77 18.18 -16.66
C SER A 499 -15.37 17.96 -15.27
N SER A 500 -15.88 16.77 -14.98
CA SER A 500 -16.46 16.40 -13.67
C SER A 500 -15.41 16.40 -12.55
N MET A 501 -14.14 16.23 -12.92
CA MET A 501 -13.01 16.28 -12.00
C MET A 501 -12.51 17.70 -11.70
N ASN A 502 -12.85 18.70 -12.53
CA ASN A 502 -12.43 20.10 -12.39
C ASN A 502 -13.39 20.85 -11.46
N ARG A 503 -13.31 20.59 -10.17
CA ARG A 503 -14.29 21.08 -9.17
C ARG A 503 -13.63 21.71 -7.95
N ASN A 504 -14.45 22.46 -7.20
CA ASN A 504 -14.12 22.98 -5.88
C ASN A 504 -14.91 22.21 -4.83
N GLU A 505 -14.26 21.90 -3.70
CA GLU A 505 -14.85 21.20 -2.57
C GLU A 505 -14.50 21.96 -1.30
N LEU A 506 -15.51 22.54 -0.65
CA LEU A 506 -15.36 23.21 0.63
C LEU A 506 -15.67 22.23 1.75
N ILE A 507 -14.62 21.69 2.38
CA ILE A 507 -14.73 20.66 3.41
C ILE A 507 -14.61 21.33 4.78
N TRP A 508 -15.63 21.15 5.61
CA TRP A 508 -15.65 21.66 6.98
C TRP A 508 -15.80 20.51 7.97
N ASN A 509 -14.82 20.40 8.90
CA ASN A 509 -14.83 19.43 9.99
C ASN A 509 -14.79 20.15 11.33
N ALA A 510 -15.44 19.58 12.34
CA ALA A 510 -15.45 20.09 13.69
C ALA A 510 -15.40 18.96 14.72
N GLN A 511 -14.71 19.20 15.82
CA GLN A 511 -14.58 18.28 16.94
C GLN A 511 -14.76 19.04 18.25
N LEU A 512 -15.57 18.48 19.13
CA LEU A 512 -15.71 18.96 20.50
C LEU A 512 -15.26 17.84 21.45
N SER A 513 -14.28 18.09 22.29
CA SER A 513 -13.73 17.10 23.22
C SER A 513 -13.66 17.60 24.65
N GLN A 514 -14.00 16.72 25.59
CA GLN A 514 -13.93 16.97 27.02
C GLN A 514 -13.14 15.87 27.71
N SER A 515 -12.16 16.26 28.51
CA SER A 515 -11.38 15.32 29.32
C SER A 515 -11.87 15.32 30.77
N PHE A 516 -12.01 14.11 31.33
CA PHE A 516 -12.47 13.82 32.70
C PHE A 516 -11.43 13.02 33.46
N LEU A 517 -11.64 12.79 34.74
CA LEU A 517 -10.81 11.95 35.60
C LEU A 517 -9.31 12.32 35.51
N LYS A 518 -8.99 13.63 35.62
CA LYS A 518 -7.62 14.17 35.49
C LYS A 518 -6.95 13.77 34.16
N GLY A 519 -7.72 13.65 33.08
CA GLY A 519 -7.25 13.29 31.75
C GLY A 519 -7.15 11.80 31.46
N ALA A 520 -7.62 10.94 32.36
CA ALA A 520 -7.68 9.49 32.12
C ALA A 520 -8.82 9.11 31.18
N ALA A 521 -9.93 9.83 31.18
CA ALA A 521 -11.05 9.65 30.28
C ALA A 521 -11.23 10.86 29.38
N THR A 522 -11.55 10.67 28.11
CA THR A 522 -11.89 11.73 27.15
C THR A 522 -13.10 11.29 26.33
N VAL A 523 -14.08 12.16 26.21
CA VAL A 523 -15.20 12.04 25.29
C VAL A 523 -15.02 13.06 24.19
N SER A 524 -15.16 12.65 22.94
CA SER A 524 -15.10 13.56 21.78
C SER A 524 -16.28 13.29 20.85
N PHE A 525 -16.91 14.37 20.41
CA PHE A 525 -17.90 14.36 19.35
C PHE A 525 -17.26 15.00 18.11
N GLU A 526 -17.27 14.31 16.99
CA GLU A 526 -16.62 14.73 15.74
C GLU A 526 -17.64 14.72 14.60
N MET A 527 -17.58 15.76 13.77
CA MET A 527 -18.36 15.88 12.54
C MET A 527 -17.40 16.07 11.37
N TYR A 528 -17.56 15.25 10.34
CA TYR A 528 -16.75 15.28 9.13
C TYR A 528 -17.58 15.74 7.95
N ASP A 529 -16.99 16.57 7.07
CA ASP A 529 -17.59 17.15 5.87
C ASP A 529 -19.03 17.61 6.11
N ILE A 530 -19.20 18.58 7.02
CA ILE A 530 -20.49 19.13 7.45
C ILE A 530 -21.27 19.68 6.26
N LEU A 531 -20.56 20.15 5.22
CA LEU A 531 -21.16 20.74 4.01
C LEU A 531 -21.46 19.72 2.92
N LYS A 532 -21.09 18.43 3.11
CA LYS A 532 -21.31 17.32 2.17
C LYS A 532 -20.77 17.57 0.76
N GLN A 533 -19.56 18.14 0.66
CA GLN A 533 -18.97 18.53 -0.62
C GLN A 533 -17.83 17.62 -1.09
N GLN A 534 -17.34 16.71 -0.25
CA GLN A 534 -16.27 15.80 -0.62
C GLN A 534 -16.73 14.83 -1.72
N SER A 535 -15.94 14.71 -2.78
CA SER A 535 -16.19 13.75 -3.87
C SER A 535 -15.30 12.52 -3.77
N ASN A 536 -15.80 11.40 -4.31
CA ASN A 536 -15.12 10.11 -4.33
C ASN A 536 -14.81 9.67 -5.77
N ILE A 537 -14.27 10.60 -6.57
CA ILE A 537 -13.84 10.32 -7.94
C ILE A 537 -12.33 10.19 -7.98
N SER A 538 -11.84 9.14 -8.62
CA SER A 538 -10.42 8.93 -8.84
C SER A 538 -10.13 8.60 -10.30
N ARG A 539 -8.93 8.97 -10.75
CA ARG A 539 -8.41 8.67 -12.08
C ARG A 539 -7.02 8.07 -11.98
N SER A 540 -6.74 7.11 -12.83
CA SER A 540 -5.40 6.58 -13.00
C SER A 540 -5.03 6.44 -14.46
N LEU A 541 -3.76 6.73 -14.77
CA LEU A 541 -3.13 6.47 -16.06
C LEU A 541 -1.99 5.48 -15.84
N THR A 542 -2.06 4.35 -16.55
CA THR A 542 -1.00 3.36 -16.61
C THR A 542 -0.42 3.32 -18.01
N ALA A 543 0.62 2.50 -18.24
CA ALA A 543 1.21 2.40 -19.56
C ALA A 543 0.26 1.77 -20.61
N ASP A 544 -0.74 1.01 -20.16
CA ASP A 544 -1.67 0.24 -20.98
C ASP A 544 -3.14 0.69 -20.89
N ALA A 545 -3.51 1.46 -19.84
CA ALA A 545 -4.90 1.83 -19.62
C ALA A 545 -5.07 3.20 -18.97
N ARG A 546 -6.20 3.84 -19.30
CA ARG A 546 -6.76 4.99 -18.58
C ARG A 546 -8.04 4.54 -17.90
N SER A 547 -8.20 4.84 -16.62
CA SER A 547 -9.43 4.53 -15.88
C SER A 547 -9.91 5.72 -15.06
N VAL A 548 -11.21 5.89 -15.01
CA VAL A 548 -11.91 6.83 -14.13
C VAL A 548 -12.88 6.00 -13.30
N SER A 549 -12.89 6.21 -12.01
CA SER A 549 -13.80 5.51 -11.10
C SER A 549 -14.41 6.49 -10.11
N SER A 550 -15.68 6.31 -9.83
CA SER A 550 -16.36 6.96 -8.72
C SER A 550 -16.90 5.90 -7.77
N TYR A 551 -16.92 6.18 -6.48
CA TYR A 551 -17.44 5.25 -5.51
C TYR A 551 -18.32 5.95 -4.48
N ASN A 552 -19.31 5.23 -3.99
CA ASN A 552 -20.16 5.69 -2.91
C ASN A 552 -19.45 5.47 -1.56
N GLY A 553 -19.03 6.55 -0.93
CA GLY A 553 -18.35 6.54 0.37
C GLY A 553 -19.11 7.36 1.38
N ILE A 554 -18.95 7.03 2.67
CA ILE A 554 -19.46 7.87 3.75
C ILE A 554 -18.51 9.05 3.89
N ASN A 555 -18.89 10.18 3.32
CA ASN A 555 -18.09 11.40 3.38
C ASN A 555 -18.50 12.28 4.56
N SER A 556 -19.81 12.52 4.70
CA SER A 556 -20.35 13.35 5.78
C SER A 556 -20.97 12.45 6.85
N TYR A 557 -20.37 12.48 8.05
CA TYR A 557 -20.80 11.66 9.17
C TYR A 557 -20.39 12.28 10.50
N CYS A 558 -20.97 11.80 11.58
CA CYS A 558 -20.54 12.13 12.93
C CYS A 558 -20.09 10.88 13.70
N MET A 559 -19.17 11.08 14.65
CA MET A 559 -18.66 10.02 15.52
C MET A 559 -18.61 10.50 16.96
N LEU A 560 -18.95 9.60 17.87
CA LEU A 560 -18.75 9.77 19.30
C LEU A 560 -17.61 8.84 19.74
N HIS A 561 -16.55 9.42 20.29
CA HIS A 561 -15.41 8.68 20.80
C HIS A 561 -15.38 8.71 22.31
N PHE A 562 -15.16 7.56 22.92
CA PHE A 562 -14.84 7.44 24.33
C PHE A 562 -13.45 6.79 24.46
N ILE A 563 -12.51 7.51 25.06
CA ILE A 563 -11.14 7.05 25.26
C ILE A 563 -10.87 7.00 26.75
N TYR A 564 -10.56 5.82 27.26
CA TYR A 564 -10.11 5.64 28.62
C TYR A 564 -8.68 5.08 28.67
N ARG A 565 -7.79 5.78 29.38
CA ARG A 565 -6.37 5.43 29.51
C ARG A 565 -6.14 4.70 30.83
N LEU A 566 -5.98 3.39 30.73
CA LEU A 566 -5.61 2.54 31.86
C LEU A 566 -4.10 2.66 32.10
N ASN A 567 -3.70 3.37 33.17
CA ASN A 567 -2.31 3.45 33.61
C ASN A 567 -1.99 2.30 34.58
N ILE A 568 -2.19 1.04 34.16
CA ILE A 568 -2.03 -0.15 35.01
C ILE A 568 -0.53 -0.42 35.31
N PHE A 569 0.37 0.00 34.43
CA PHE A 569 1.81 -0.22 34.59
C PHE A 569 2.53 1.06 35.01
N GLY A 570 2.45 1.38 36.29
CA GLY A 570 2.99 2.61 36.89
C GLY A 570 4.49 2.62 37.12
N SER A 571 5.33 1.96 36.32
CA SER A 571 6.78 2.12 36.45
C SER A 571 7.23 3.49 35.95
N LYS A 572 8.13 4.14 36.71
CA LYS A 572 8.71 5.46 36.40
C LYS A 572 9.31 5.51 34.98
N ALA A 573 9.92 4.40 34.54
CA ALA A 573 10.48 4.22 33.19
C ALA A 573 9.41 4.20 32.08
N ALA A 574 8.21 3.67 32.32
CA ALA A 574 7.11 3.69 31.35
C ALA A 574 6.54 5.12 31.21
N ARG A 575 6.50 5.91 32.26
CA ARG A 575 6.09 7.33 32.22
C ARG A 575 7.09 8.18 31.46
N GLU A 576 8.38 7.96 31.65
CA GLU A 576 9.46 8.70 30.95
C GLU A 576 9.53 8.34 29.47
N SER A 577 9.28 7.09 29.08
CA SER A 577 9.22 6.69 27.67
C SER A 577 7.99 7.27 26.93
N MET A 578 6.87 7.49 27.64
CA MET A 578 5.68 8.15 27.07
C MET A 578 5.84 9.67 27.01
N GLN A 579 6.53 10.30 27.94
CA GLN A 579 6.84 11.73 27.90
C GLN A 579 7.88 12.08 26.82
N GLY A 580 8.86 11.21 26.58
CA GLY A 580 9.83 11.38 25.50
C GLY A 580 9.24 11.25 24.09
N ARG A 581 8.09 10.61 23.91
CA ARG A 581 7.36 10.55 22.63
C ARG A 581 6.52 11.78 22.32
N ARG A 582 6.28 12.69 23.27
CA ARG A 582 5.58 13.95 23.04
C ARG A 582 6.39 15.01 22.29
N GLY A 583 7.64 14.73 21.94
CA GLY A 583 8.56 15.67 21.32
C GLY A 583 8.63 15.67 19.79
N PHE A 584 7.98 14.76 19.05
CA PHE A 584 8.04 14.70 17.57
C PHE A 584 6.72 14.29 16.91
N GLY A 585 5.61 14.74 17.45
CA GLY A 585 4.33 14.70 16.77
C GLY A 585 3.91 16.13 16.47
N GLY A 586 4.19 16.62 15.27
CA GLY A 586 3.53 17.83 14.78
C GLY A 586 2.02 17.59 14.76
N PRO A 587 1.18 18.58 15.08
CA PRO A 587 -0.26 18.46 14.97
C PRO A 587 -0.63 18.38 13.49
N GLY A 588 -1.15 17.26 13.04
CA GLY A 588 -1.56 17.11 11.66
C GLY A 588 -1.60 15.67 11.12
N GLY A 589 -1.74 14.68 11.97
CA GLY A 589 -2.14 13.36 11.56
C GLY A 589 -3.65 13.22 11.71
N HIS A 590 -4.43 13.60 10.71
CA HIS A 590 -5.81 13.17 10.64
C HIS A 590 -5.85 11.65 10.44
N PRO A 591 -6.60 10.89 11.27
CA PRO A 591 -7.02 9.55 10.89
C PRO A 591 -8.17 9.75 9.91
N GLY A 592 -7.99 9.44 8.69
CA GLY A 592 -9.12 9.50 7.77
C GLY A 592 -8.70 9.92 6.38
N GLY A 593 -8.19 9.01 5.70
CA GLY A 593 -8.08 8.96 4.27
C GLY A 593 -7.78 7.52 3.93
N HIS A 594 -8.79 6.68 3.94
CA HIS A 594 -8.72 5.45 3.18
C HIS A 594 -8.47 5.87 1.73
N ARG A 595 -7.19 5.99 1.39
CA ARG A 595 -6.80 5.91 -0.01
C ARG A 595 -7.07 4.47 -0.40
N GLY A 596 -8.21 4.25 -1.04
CA GLY A 596 -8.40 3.13 -1.92
C GLY A 596 -7.37 3.27 -3.03
N GLY A 597 -6.17 2.76 -2.79
CA GLY A 597 -5.15 2.54 -3.79
C GLY A 597 -5.34 1.13 -4.27
N PHE A 598 -5.95 0.98 -5.42
CA PHE A 598 -5.86 -0.26 -6.16
C PHE A 598 -4.38 -0.58 -6.44
N GLY A 599 -3.98 -1.78 -6.08
CA GLY A 599 -2.94 -2.54 -6.71
C GLY A 599 -1.53 -1.98 -6.65
N GLY A 600 -0.89 -2.19 -5.59
CA GLY A 600 0.55 -2.27 -5.49
C GLY A 600 0.82 -3.21 -4.34
N GLY A 601 0.84 -4.50 -4.62
CA GLY A 601 1.16 -5.52 -3.64
C GLY A 601 2.43 -5.14 -2.89
N ARG A 602 2.30 -4.57 -1.72
CA ARG A 602 3.38 -4.62 -0.75
C ARG A 602 3.43 -6.06 -0.29
N ARG A 603 4.30 -6.81 -0.89
CA ARG A 603 4.74 -8.06 -0.31
C ARG A 603 5.48 -7.74 0.97
N PRO A 604 5.13 -8.38 2.06
CA PRO A 604 6.00 -8.37 3.23
C PRO A 604 7.20 -9.30 2.92
N PHE A 605 8.35 -8.75 2.94
CA PHE A 605 9.60 -9.47 3.20
C PHE A 605 10.42 -8.69 4.20
#